data_d1f8287350460f51fdb09de07913d60a
#
_entry.id   d1f8287350460f51fdb09de07913d60a
#
_cell.length_a   1.000
_cell.length_b   1.000
_cell.length_c   1.000
_cell.angle_alpha   90.00
_cell.angle_beta   90.00
_cell.angle_gamma   90.00
#
_symmetry.space_group_name_H-M   'P 1'
#
loop_
_entity.id
_entity.type
_entity.pdbx_description
1 polymer ?
#
loop_
_entity_poly.entity_id
_entity_poly.type
_entity_poly.pdbx_seq_one_letter_code
_entity_poly.pdbx_strand_id
1 'polypeptide(L)'
;MSVERQTRLEAQRVAASETAEELENFEPDFVVYNASKAKVENYKELGLNSETAVMFNITSREQVIVNTWYGGEMKKGMFSMMNYFLPLKGMASMHCSANTDLNGENTAIFFGLSGTGKTTLSTDPKRLLIGDDEHGWDDNGVFNFEGGCYAKVINLDKDSEPDIYNAIRRDALLENVTLDENGKIDFADKSVTENTRVSYPINHIQNIVRPISSAPAAKNVIFLSADAFGVLPPVSVLTPEQTQYYFLSGFTAKLAGTERGITEPTPTFSACFGQAFLELHPTKYAEELVKKMEKSGAKAYLVNTGWNGTGKRISIKDTRGIIDAILNGDIKTAPTKTIPYFNFEVPTELPGVDPAILDPRDTYADASEWEVKAKDLAAKFVKNFAKYEGNEAGKALVAAGPQA
;
A
#
# COMPACT_ATOMS: atom_id res chain seq x y z
N MET A 1 24.11 -3.35 -18.82
CA MET A 1 23.12 -2.42 -19.41
C MET A 1 23.71 -1.03 -19.33
N SER A 2 23.70 -0.24 -20.39
CA SER A 2 24.17 1.14 -20.29
C SER A 2 23.20 1.97 -19.45
N VAL A 3 23.69 3.04 -18.83
CA VAL A 3 22.85 4.01 -18.10
C VAL A 3 21.66 4.45 -18.96
N GLU A 4 21.85 4.66 -20.26
CA GLU A 4 20.82 4.98 -21.24
C GLU A 4 19.67 3.95 -21.35
N ARG A 5 19.96 2.67 -21.18
CA ARG A 5 18.94 1.62 -21.28
C ARG A 5 18.10 1.54 -20.01
N GLN A 6 18.67 1.91 -18.88
CA GLN A 6 18.00 1.93 -17.59
C GLN A 6 17.19 3.21 -17.40
N THR A 7 17.70 4.33 -17.87
CA THR A 7 16.97 5.60 -17.95
C THR A 7 15.74 5.48 -18.86
N ARG A 8 15.83 4.72 -19.97
CA ARG A 8 14.67 4.36 -20.78
C ARG A 8 13.66 3.47 -20.06
N LEU A 9 14.08 2.57 -19.19
CA LEU A 9 13.20 1.75 -18.35
C LEU A 9 12.42 2.58 -17.33
N GLU A 10 13.07 3.53 -16.69
CA GLU A 10 12.45 4.49 -15.77
C GLU A 10 11.59 5.51 -16.53
N ALA A 11 12.06 6.02 -17.65
CA ALA A 11 11.30 6.89 -18.54
C ALA A 11 10.02 6.20 -19.06
N GLN A 12 10.05 4.90 -19.35
CA GLN A 12 8.85 4.12 -19.69
C GLN A 12 7.89 3.94 -18.51
N ARG A 13 8.36 4.04 -17.28
CA ARG A 13 7.50 4.02 -16.09
C ARG A 13 6.87 5.38 -15.80
N VAL A 14 7.58 6.47 -16.05
CA VAL A 14 7.21 7.83 -15.67
C VAL A 14 6.70 8.63 -16.86
N ALA A 15 7.30 8.45 -18.03
CA ALA A 15 7.01 9.22 -19.23
C ALA A 15 6.50 8.32 -20.36
N ALA A 16 5.24 7.97 -20.33
CA ALA A 16 4.59 7.36 -21.48
C ALA A 16 4.48 8.31 -22.69
N SER A 17 5.07 9.52 -22.65
CA SER A 17 4.83 10.54 -23.67
C SER A 17 5.85 11.68 -23.75
N GLU A 18 7.10 11.54 -23.29
CA GLU A 18 8.08 12.59 -23.56
C GLU A 18 8.39 12.67 -25.05
N THR A 19 8.26 13.86 -25.59
CA THR A 19 8.61 14.16 -26.98
C THR A 19 10.12 14.32 -27.12
N ALA A 20 10.65 14.21 -28.34
CA ALA A 20 12.07 14.48 -28.59
C ALA A 20 12.49 15.90 -28.16
N GLU A 21 11.57 16.87 -28.25
CA GLU A 21 11.78 18.26 -27.84
C GLU A 21 11.89 18.41 -26.32
N GLU A 22 11.08 17.68 -25.54
CA GLU A 22 11.17 17.64 -24.08
C GLU A 22 12.48 17.02 -23.62
N LEU A 23 12.97 15.98 -24.32
CA LEU A 23 14.23 15.34 -24.03
C LEU A 23 15.47 16.20 -24.36
N GLU A 24 15.39 17.07 -25.37
CA GLU A 24 16.47 18.00 -25.71
C GLU A 24 16.73 19.05 -24.62
N ASN A 25 15.70 19.44 -23.87
CA ASN A 25 15.77 20.43 -22.79
C ASN A 25 15.66 19.79 -21.39
N PHE A 26 15.81 18.48 -21.29
CA PHE A 26 15.63 17.77 -20.03
C PHE A 26 16.74 18.06 -19.03
N GLU A 27 16.39 18.69 -17.91
CA GLU A 27 17.23 18.85 -16.73
C GLU A 27 16.72 17.93 -15.61
N PRO A 28 17.51 16.95 -15.13
CA PRO A 28 17.05 16.01 -14.14
C PRO A 28 16.89 16.68 -12.77
N ASP A 29 15.74 16.52 -12.14
CA ASP A 29 15.54 16.85 -10.72
C ASP A 29 16.28 15.87 -9.79
N PHE A 30 16.43 14.62 -10.22
CA PHE A 30 17.14 13.55 -9.51
C PHE A 30 17.98 12.71 -10.45
N VAL A 31 19.11 12.22 -9.96
CA VAL A 31 19.99 11.35 -10.72
C VAL A 31 20.17 10.02 -9.99
N VAL A 32 19.94 8.90 -10.69
CA VAL A 32 20.15 7.56 -10.16
C VAL A 32 21.33 6.91 -10.86
N TYR A 33 22.36 6.60 -10.10
CA TYR A 33 23.53 5.83 -10.56
C TYR A 33 23.34 4.36 -10.17
N ASN A 34 23.13 3.48 -11.14
CA ASN A 34 23.00 2.05 -10.89
C ASN A 34 24.23 1.28 -11.40
N ALA A 35 25.04 0.81 -10.46
CA ALA A 35 26.23 0.01 -10.69
C ALA A 35 25.98 -1.47 -10.34
N SER A 36 25.05 -2.12 -11.06
CA SER A 36 24.58 -3.49 -10.78
C SER A 36 25.68 -4.55 -10.70
N LYS A 37 26.80 -4.36 -11.42
CA LYS A 37 27.94 -5.30 -11.44
C LYS A 37 29.02 -4.97 -10.43
N ALA A 38 29.04 -3.76 -9.87
CA ALA A 38 29.99 -3.36 -8.86
C ALA A 38 29.58 -3.96 -7.49
N LYS A 39 30.56 -4.10 -6.60
CA LYS A 39 30.38 -4.59 -5.24
C LYS A 39 31.06 -3.65 -4.26
N VAL A 40 30.53 -3.53 -3.06
CA VAL A 40 31.17 -2.85 -1.94
C VAL A 40 32.04 -3.87 -1.21
N GLU A 41 33.30 -4.06 -1.66
CA GLU A 41 34.18 -5.11 -1.13
C GLU A 41 34.50 -4.91 0.35
N ASN A 42 34.67 -3.66 0.77
CA ASN A 42 34.95 -3.30 2.17
C ASN A 42 33.69 -3.00 3.00
N TYR A 43 32.56 -3.61 2.67
CA TYR A 43 31.25 -3.32 3.31
C TYR A 43 31.28 -3.42 4.83
N LYS A 44 32.05 -4.36 5.40
CA LYS A 44 32.16 -4.53 6.86
C LYS A 44 32.84 -3.34 7.54
N GLU A 45 33.88 -2.78 6.91
CA GLU A 45 34.59 -1.60 7.40
C GLU A 45 33.69 -0.36 7.39
N LEU A 46 32.77 -0.31 6.40
CA LEU A 46 31.76 0.75 6.28
C LEU A 46 30.51 0.51 7.15
N GLY A 47 30.45 -0.56 7.90
CA GLY A 47 29.30 -0.90 8.75
C GLY A 47 28.07 -1.34 7.97
N LEU A 48 28.21 -1.77 6.72
CA LEU A 48 27.12 -2.28 5.89
C LEU A 48 26.88 -3.77 6.14
N ASN A 49 25.66 -4.25 5.89
CA ASN A 49 25.28 -5.64 6.10
C ASN A 49 25.72 -6.59 4.98
N SER A 50 26.00 -6.07 3.79
CA SER A 50 26.37 -6.87 2.61
C SER A 50 27.18 -6.05 1.59
N GLU A 51 27.65 -6.71 0.54
CA GLU A 51 28.30 -6.07 -0.63
C GLU A 51 27.31 -5.24 -1.47
N THR A 52 26.01 -5.29 -1.17
CA THR A 52 24.96 -4.49 -1.83
C THR A 52 24.71 -3.24 -1.01
N ALA A 53 24.62 -2.10 -1.66
CA ALA A 53 24.31 -0.83 -1.01
C ALA A 53 23.36 0.01 -1.86
N VAL A 54 22.43 0.67 -1.19
CA VAL A 54 21.55 1.70 -1.76
C VAL A 54 21.72 2.95 -0.90
N MET A 55 22.17 4.01 -1.51
CA MET A 55 22.55 5.23 -0.80
C MET A 55 21.85 6.45 -1.43
N PHE A 56 21.43 7.38 -0.59
CA PHE A 56 20.80 8.62 -1.02
C PHE A 56 21.60 9.83 -0.55
N ASN A 57 21.71 10.82 -1.41
CA ASN A 57 22.09 12.18 -1.04
C ASN A 57 20.93 13.11 -1.37
N ILE A 58 20.15 13.47 -0.36
CA ILE A 58 18.97 14.33 -0.50
C ILE A 58 19.37 15.75 -0.95
N THR A 59 20.55 16.23 -0.52
CA THR A 59 21.03 17.57 -0.85
C THR A 59 21.40 17.69 -2.32
N SER A 60 22.15 16.73 -2.86
CA SER A 60 22.51 16.70 -4.29
C SER A 60 21.45 16.04 -5.16
N ARG A 61 20.40 15.45 -4.54
CA ARG A 61 19.33 14.73 -5.21
C ARG A 61 19.83 13.56 -6.05
N GLU A 62 20.65 12.73 -5.44
CA GLU A 62 21.27 11.59 -6.06
C GLU A 62 20.98 10.31 -5.31
N GLN A 63 20.84 9.22 -6.05
CA GLN A 63 20.78 7.86 -5.53
C GLN A 63 21.92 7.04 -6.18
N VAL A 64 22.64 6.27 -5.36
CA VAL A 64 23.64 5.31 -5.83
C VAL A 64 23.20 3.90 -5.42
N ILE A 65 23.09 3.01 -6.39
CA ILE A 65 22.71 1.61 -6.24
C ILE A 65 23.87 0.74 -6.68
N VAL A 66 24.32 -0.17 -5.81
CA VAL A 66 25.46 -1.06 -6.05
C VAL A 66 25.04 -2.51 -5.85
N ASN A 67 25.48 -3.40 -6.73
CA ASN A 67 25.36 -4.85 -6.63
C ASN A 67 23.92 -5.40 -6.61
N THR A 68 23.00 -4.74 -7.27
CA THR A 68 21.65 -5.30 -7.49
C THR A 68 21.15 -4.97 -8.89
N TRP A 69 20.41 -5.90 -9.48
CA TRP A 69 19.72 -5.75 -10.76
C TRP A 69 18.24 -5.42 -10.58
N TYR A 70 17.76 -5.40 -9.33
CA TYR A 70 16.36 -5.20 -9.02
C TYR A 70 15.94 -3.76 -9.31
N GLY A 71 15.10 -3.58 -10.33
CA GLY A 71 14.58 -2.27 -10.75
C GLY A 71 13.72 -1.57 -9.70
N GLY A 72 13.18 -2.34 -8.76
CA GLY A 72 12.43 -1.81 -7.62
C GLY A 72 13.22 -0.85 -6.73
N GLU A 73 14.55 -0.97 -6.67
CA GLU A 73 15.39 -0.03 -5.89
C GLU A 73 15.36 1.38 -6.48
N MET A 74 15.38 1.51 -7.82
CA MET A 74 15.23 2.82 -8.48
C MET A 74 13.83 3.40 -8.22
N LYS A 75 12.78 2.59 -8.41
CA LYS A 75 11.39 3.01 -8.20
C LYS A 75 11.18 3.48 -6.75
N LYS A 76 11.53 2.64 -5.78
CA LYS A 76 11.30 2.93 -4.36
C LYS A 76 12.22 4.02 -3.83
N GLY A 77 13.39 4.19 -4.43
CA GLY A 77 14.26 5.32 -4.15
C GLY A 77 13.62 6.64 -4.53
N MET A 78 13.03 6.73 -5.71
CA MET A 78 12.30 7.94 -6.11
C MET A 78 11.07 8.17 -5.22
N PHE A 79 10.38 7.12 -4.79
CA PHE A 79 9.29 7.24 -3.82
C PHE A 79 9.78 7.80 -2.47
N SER A 80 10.94 7.34 -1.95
CA SER A 80 11.55 7.93 -0.75
C SER A 80 11.86 9.42 -0.93
N MET A 81 12.35 9.84 -2.10
CA MET A 81 12.55 11.26 -2.40
C MET A 81 11.23 12.05 -2.39
N MET A 82 10.15 11.51 -2.97
CA MET A 82 8.83 12.13 -2.88
C MET A 82 8.35 12.21 -1.43
N ASN A 83 8.58 11.17 -0.62
CA ASN A 83 8.26 11.15 0.80
C ASN A 83 9.04 12.20 1.62
N TYR A 84 10.19 12.65 1.15
CA TYR A 84 10.90 13.77 1.78
C TYR A 84 10.33 15.12 1.34
N PHE A 85 10.23 15.36 0.03
CA PHE A 85 9.94 16.69 -0.49
C PHE A 85 8.47 17.10 -0.42
N LEU A 86 7.52 16.17 -0.65
CA LEU A 86 6.11 16.52 -0.74
C LEU A 86 5.50 16.95 0.60
N PRO A 87 5.76 16.25 1.73
CA PRO A 87 5.24 16.70 3.02
C PRO A 87 5.77 18.08 3.45
N LEU A 88 7.01 18.43 3.06
CA LEU A 88 7.58 19.76 3.31
C LEU A 88 6.90 20.85 2.49
N LYS A 89 6.20 20.49 1.41
CA LYS A 89 5.39 21.39 0.58
C LYS A 89 3.89 21.34 0.94
N GLY A 90 3.52 20.67 2.04
CA GLY A 90 2.12 20.54 2.47
C GLY A 90 1.29 19.59 1.59
N MET A 91 1.91 18.62 0.94
CA MET A 91 1.26 17.56 0.17
C MET A 91 1.40 16.24 0.90
N ALA A 92 0.33 15.44 0.98
CA ALA A 92 0.47 14.07 1.48
C ALA A 92 1.17 13.21 0.43
N SER A 93 2.16 12.41 0.85
CA SER A 93 2.82 11.39 0.04
C SER A 93 2.47 10.03 0.63
N MET A 94 1.99 9.10 -0.21
CA MET A 94 1.23 7.95 0.25
C MET A 94 1.62 6.68 -0.51
N HIS A 95 1.93 5.62 0.23
CA HIS A 95 2.03 4.26 -0.29
C HIS A 95 0.64 3.62 -0.29
N CYS A 96 -0.11 3.87 -1.34
CA CYS A 96 -1.50 3.44 -1.47
C CYS A 96 -1.90 3.21 -2.93
N SER A 97 -2.95 2.43 -3.15
CA SER A 97 -3.67 2.42 -4.42
C SER A 97 -4.76 3.49 -4.39
N ALA A 98 -5.20 3.96 -5.55
CA ALA A 98 -6.28 4.93 -5.65
C ALA A 98 -7.16 4.66 -6.86
N ASN A 99 -8.46 4.87 -6.71
CA ASN A 99 -9.45 4.80 -7.77
C ASN A 99 -10.54 5.87 -7.57
N THR A 100 -11.35 6.07 -8.58
CA THR A 100 -12.54 6.92 -8.51
C THR A 100 -13.72 6.24 -9.17
N ASP A 101 -14.95 6.75 -8.97
CA ASP A 101 -16.11 6.27 -9.70
C ASP A 101 -16.05 6.67 -11.19
N LEU A 102 -17.01 6.18 -11.99
CA LEU A 102 -17.04 6.43 -13.43
C LEU A 102 -17.24 7.91 -13.79
N ASN A 103 -17.76 8.71 -12.85
CA ASN A 103 -17.95 10.15 -13.01
C ASN A 103 -16.74 10.98 -12.56
N GLY A 104 -15.76 10.34 -11.90
CA GLY A 104 -14.58 11.01 -11.34
C GLY A 104 -14.85 11.82 -10.06
N GLU A 105 -15.94 11.58 -9.36
CA GLU A 105 -16.39 12.40 -8.22
C GLU A 105 -16.19 11.76 -6.85
N ASN A 106 -16.01 10.43 -6.79
CA ASN A 106 -15.91 9.66 -5.56
C ASN A 106 -14.56 8.93 -5.47
N THR A 107 -13.49 9.68 -5.25
CA THR A 107 -12.14 9.15 -5.10
C THR A 107 -12.00 8.41 -3.77
N ALA A 108 -11.37 7.23 -3.84
CA ALA A 108 -11.00 6.42 -2.70
C ALA A 108 -9.52 6.04 -2.76
N ILE A 109 -8.86 6.03 -1.60
CA ILE A 109 -7.47 5.60 -1.45
C ILE A 109 -7.40 4.40 -0.51
N PHE A 110 -6.55 3.43 -0.86
CA PHE A 110 -6.42 2.15 -0.18
C PHE A 110 -4.97 1.97 0.27
N PHE A 111 -4.76 2.05 1.56
CA PHE A 111 -3.48 1.68 2.18
C PHE A 111 -3.50 0.20 2.54
N GLY A 112 -2.35 -0.43 2.52
CA GLY A 112 -2.22 -1.81 2.96
C GLY A 112 -0.86 -2.39 2.62
N LEU A 113 -0.39 -3.29 3.45
CA LEU A 113 0.85 -4.04 3.23
C LEU A 113 0.63 -5.21 2.25
N SER A 114 1.70 -5.88 1.88
CA SER A 114 1.61 -7.06 1.00
C SER A 114 0.65 -8.11 1.57
N GLY A 115 -0.20 -8.68 0.73
CA GLY A 115 -1.16 -9.72 1.12
C GLY A 115 -2.48 -9.22 1.72
N THR A 116 -2.66 -7.92 1.93
CA THR A 116 -3.93 -7.35 2.43
C THR A 116 -4.99 -7.16 1.34
N GLY A 117 -4.64 -7.33 0.07
CA GLY A 117 -5.56 -7.20 -1.05
C GLY A 117 -5.63 -5.81 -1.67
N LYS A 118 -4.64 -4.93 -1.42
CA LYS A 118 -4.61 -3.55 -1.92
C LYS A 118 -4.93 -3.48 -3.43
N THR A 119 -4.13 -4.14 -4.27
CA THR A 119 -4.32 -4.15 -5.73
C THR A 119 -5.66 -4.77 -6.13
N THR A 120 -6.00 -5.94 -5.57
CA THR A 120 -7.24 -6.66 -5.89
C THR A 120 -8.51 -5.87 -5.57
N LEU A 121 -8.51 -5.12 -4.46
CA LEU A 121 -9.68 -4.35 -4.02
C LEU A 121 -9.78 -2.97 -4.65
N SER A 122 -8.65 -2.37 -5.04
CA SER A 122 -8.65 -1.08 -5.74
C SER A 122 -8.91 -1.21 -7.24
N THR A 123 -8.63 -2.38 -7.83
CA THR A 123 -8.96 -2.70 -9.22
C THR A 123 -10.36 -3.29 -9.27
N ASP A 124 -11.33 -2.49 -9.64
CA ASP A 124 -12.74 -2.85 -9.76
C ASP A 124 -13.26 -2.41 -11.14
N PRO A 125 -13.90 -3.28 -11.93
CA PRO A 125 -14.45 -2.90 -13.23
C PRO A 125 -15.51 -1.82 -13.19
N LYS A 126 -16.08 -1.54 -12.01
CA LYS A 126 -17.04 -0.45 -11.77
C LYS A 126 -16.37 0.90 -11.48
N ARG A 127 -15.05 0.94 -11.39
CA ARG A 127 -14.29 2.13 -11.00
C ARG A 127 -13.12 2.38 -11.96
N LEU A 128 -12.61 3.59 -11.95
CA LEU A 128 -11.48 4.01 -12.76
C LEU A 128 -10.22 4.06 -11.89
N LEU A 129 -9.20 3.31 -12.26
CA LEU A 129 -7.91 3.28 -11.57
C LEU A 129 -7.18 4.62 -11.77
N ILE A 130 -6.65 5.21 -10.69
CA ILE A 130 -5.71 6.34 -10.72
C ILE A 130 -4.28 5.79 -10.73
N GLY A 131 -4.00 4.82 -9.86
CA GLY A 131 -2.76 4.08 -9.77
C GLY A 131 -2.83 3.01 -8.68
N ASP A 132 -1.85 2.10 -8.66
CA ASP A 132 -1.90 0.92 -7.80
C ASP A 132 -0.95 0.96 -6.58
N ASP A 133 0.00 1.94 -6.50
CA ASP A 133 1.05 1.86 -5.50
C ASP A 133 1.49 3.19 -4.85
N GLU A 134 1.73 4.27 -5.60
CA GLU A 134 2.37 5.49 -5.11
C GLU A 134 1.62 6.76 -5.53
N HIS A 135 1.13 7.53 -4.55
CA HIS A 135 0.28 8.69 -4.82
C HIS A 135 0.65 9.90 -3.96
N GLY A 136 0.35 11.07 -4.49
CA GLY A 136 0.29 12.33 -3.77
C GLY A 136 -1.15 12.81 -3.60
N TRP A 137 -1.35 13.67 -2.60
CA TRP A 137 -2.61 14.39 -2.41
C TRP A 137 -2.30 15.84 -2.10
N ASP A 138 -2.57 16.71 -3.06
CA ASP A 138 -2.43 18.16 -2.95
C ASP A 138 -3.79 18.85 -2.76
N ASP A 139 -3.86 20.15 -3.03
CA ASP A 139 -5.10 20.92 -2.93
C ASP A 139 -6.04 20.72 -4.12
N ASN A 140 -5.54 20.16 -5.24
CA ASN A 140 -6.34 19.87 -6.43
C ASN A 140 -6.92 18.46 -6.41
N GLY A 141 -6.33 17.54 -5.63
CA GLY A 141 -6.81 16.17 -5.51
C GLY A 141 -5.70 15.13 -5.35
N VAL A 142 -6.04 13.90 -5.68
CA VAL A 142 -5.14 12.74 -5.63
C VAL A 142 -4.49 12.55 -6.99
N PHE A 143 -3.18 12.32 -7.01
CA PHE A 143 -2.43 12.08 -8.24
C PHE A 143 -1.42 10.95 -8.05
N ASN A 144 -1.19 10.21 -9.14
CA ASN A 144 -0.25 9.12 -9.21
C ASN A 144 1.16 9.64 -9.56
N PHE A 145 2.20 9.12 -8.91
CA PHE A 145 3.60 9.44 -9.26
C PHE A 145 4.09 8.68 -10.48
N GLU A 146 3.42 7.59 -10.83
CA GLU A 146 3.89 6.61 -11.80
C GLU A 146 3.16 6.72 -13.14
N GLY A 147 3.90 6.60 -14.23
CA GLY A 147 3.32 6.46 -15.58
C GLY A 147 2.81 5.06 -15.91
N GLY A 148 2.98 4.11 -14.99
CA GLY A 148 2.62 2.71 -15.17
C GLY A 148 2.45 1.96 -13.86
N CYS A 149 2.41 0.65 -13.96
CA CYS A 149 2.32 -0.27 -12.84
C CYS A 149 3.56 -1.19 -12.79
N TYR A 150 3.92 -1.63 -11.58
CA TYR A 150 5.00 -2.58 -11.34
C TYR A 150 4.51 -3.73 -10.46
N ALA A 151 3.89 -4.71 -11.11
CA ALA A 151 3.18 -5.78 -10.45
C ALA A 151 4.06 -7.02 -10.22
N LYS A 152 3.75 -7.76 -9.15
CA LYS A 152 4.28 -9.11 -8.89
C LYS A 152 3.54 -10.10 -9.78
N VAL A 153 4.27 -11.02 -10.42
CA VAL A 153 3.68 -11.97 -11.37
C VAL A 153 3.97 -13.45 -11.06
N ILE A 154 4.53 -13.74 -9.90
CA ILE A 154 4.66 -15.13 -9.47
C ILE A 154 3.27 -15.78 -9.31
N ASN A 155 3.08 -16.93 -9.95
CA ASN A 155 1.80 -17.64 -10.03
C ASN A 155 0.65 -16.76 -10.57
N LEU A 156 0.95 -15.81 -11.46
CA LEU A 156 -0.08 -14.98 -12.08
C LEU A 156 -1.08 -15.86 -12.83
N ASP A 157 -2.35 -15.69 -12.50
CA ASP A 157 -3.46 -16.42 -13.09
C ASP A 157 -4.40 -15.45 -13.81
N LYS A 158 -4.79 -15.82 -15.03
CA LYS A 158 -5.60 -14.98 -15.91
C LYS A 158 -7.00 -14.69 -15.36
N ASP A 159 -7.59 -15.63 -14.66
CA ASP A 159 -8.96 -15.53 -14.18
C ASP A 159 -9.03 -14.75 -12.86
N SER A 160 -7.96 -14.84 -12.06
CA SER A 160 -7.85 -14.13 -10.78
C SER A 160 -7.40 -12.68 -10.93
N GLU A 161 -6.48 -12.40 -11.88
CA GLU A 161 -5.86 -11.09 -12.09
C GLU A 161 -5.83 -10.72 -13.59
N PRO A 162 -7.01 -10.61 -14.23
CA PRO A 162 -7.13 -10.43 -15.68
C PRO A 162 -6.48 -9.13 -16.18
N ASP A 163 -6.51 -8.05 -15.41
CA ASP A 163 -5.95 -6.76 -15.81
C ASP A 163 -4.44 -6.82 -15.93
N ILE A 164 -3.75 -7.41 -14.93
CA ILE A 164 -2.29 -7.60 -14.97
C ILE A 164 -1.92 -8.54 -16.11
N TYR A 165 -2.62 -9.68 -16.23
CA TYR A 165 -2.36 -10.66 -17.27
C TYR A 165 -2.48 -10.06 -18.68
N ASN A 166 -3.54 -9.32 -18.96
CA ASN A 166 -3.78 -8.68 -20.25
C ASN A 166 -2.87 -7.47 -20.52
N ALA A 167 -2.30 -6.86 -19.48
CA ALA A 167 -1.32 -5.78 -19.61
C ALA A 167 0.06 -6.28 -20.06
N ILE A 168 0.34 -7.60 -19.97
CA ILE A 168 1.59 -8.22 -20.44
C ILE A 168 1.53 -8.38 -21.96
N ARG A 169 1.91 -7.32 -22.64
CA ARG A 169 1.95 -7.23 -24.11
C ARG A 169 3.12 -6.38 -24.53
N ARG A 170 3.25 -6.05 -25.83
CA ARG A 170 4.30 -5.13 -26.32
C ARG A 170 4.37 -3.87 -25.45
N ASP A 171 5.58 -3.44 -25.14
CA ASP A 171 5.97 -2.34 -24.26
C ASP A 171 5.86 -2.65 -22.75
N ALA A 172 5.51 -3.88 -22.37
CA ALA A 172 5.68 -4.38 -21.01
C ALA A 172 7.09 -4.98 -20.82
N LEU A 173 7.64 -4.81 -19.62
CA LEU A 173 8.98 -5.31 -19.26
C LEU A 173 8.84 -6.38 -18.17
N LEU A 174 9.37 -7.57 -18.43
CA LEU A 174 9.43 -8.66 -17.47
C LEU A 174 10.79 -8.66 -16.75
N GLU A 175 10.77 -8.85 -15.44
CA GLU A 175 11.95 -8.95 -14.59
C GLU A 175 11.93 -10.27 -13.82
N ASN A 176 13.05 -11.02 -13.89
CA ASN A 176 13.22 -12.33 -13.27
C ASN A 176 12.22 -13.40 -13.78
N VAL A 177 11.56 -13.17 -14.89
CA VAL A 177 10.60 -14.08 -15.51
C VAL A 177 11.31 -14.92 -16.57
N THR A 178 11.08 -16.21 -16.55
CA THR A 178 11.64 -17.16 -17.53
C THR A 178 10.65 -17.43 -18.65
N LEU A 179 11.21 -17.81 -19.81
CA LEU A 179 10.46 -18.23 -20.99
C LEU A 179 10.82 -19.68 -21.30
N ASP A 180 9.84 -20.45 -21.73
CA ASP A 180 10.08 -21.78 -22.28
C ASP A 180 10.74 -21.73 -23.68
N GLU A 181 11.04 -22.91 -24.27
CA GLU A 181 11.67 -23.02 -25.59
C GLU A 181 10.84 -22.38 -26.71
N ASN A 182 9.53 -22.21 -26.51
CA ASN A 182 8.59 -21.59 -27.46
C ASN A 182 8.37 -20.08 -27.17
N GLY A 183 9.08 -19.52 -26.19
CA GLY A 183 8.93 -18.12 -25.79
C GLY A 183 7.69 -17.85 -24.93
N LYS A 184 7.04 -18.90 -24.39
CA LYS A 184 5.92 -18.76 -23.47
C LYS A 184 6.41 -18.50 -22.05
N ILE A 185 5.73 -17.61 -21.35
CA ILE A 185 6.05 -17.28 -19.96
C ILE A 185 5.59 -18.40 -19.04
N ASP A 186 6.49 -18.81 -18.11
CA ASP A 186 6.15 -19.65 -16.97
C ASP A 186 6.10 -18.78 -15.69
N PHE A 187 4.90 -18.39 -15.29
CA PHE A 187 4.69 -17.60 -14.08
C PHE A 187 4.91 -18.40 -12.78
N ALA A 188 4.99 -19.72 -12.83
CA ALA A 188 5.24 -20.55 -11.66
C ALA A 188 6.73 -20.80 -11.42
N ASP A 189 7.59 -20.51 -12.40
CA ASP A 189 9.02 -20.75 -12.29
C ASP A 189 9.67 -19.81 -11.27
N LYS A 190 10.40 -20.40 -10.33
CA LYS A 190 11.13 -19.75 -9.24
C LYS A 190 12.63 -19.95 -9.35
N SER A 191 13.12 -20.46 -10.47
CA SER A 191 14.54 -20.81 -10.64
C SER A 191 15.47 -19.62 -10.50
N VAL A 192 15.03 -18.42 -10.88
CA VAL A 192 15.76 -17.17 -10.68
C VAL A 192 15.46 -16.60 -9.29
N THR A 193 14.19 -16.35 -8.99
CA THR A 193 13.69 -15.87 -7.69
C THR A 193 12.17 -15.91 -7.65
N GLU A 194 11.57 -15.93 -6.47
CA GLU A 194 10.13 -15.73 -6.29
C GLU A 194 9.68 -14.28 -6.53
N ASN A 195 10.62 -13.33 -6.62
CA ASN A 195 10.35 -11.92 -6.87
C ASN A 195 10.31 -11.61 -8.37
N THR A 196 9.41 -12.26 -9.08
CA THR A 196 9.13 -11.99 -10.49
C THR A 196 8.24 -10.77 -10.62
N ARG A 197 8.52 -9.91 -11.60
CA ARG A 197 7.81 -8.65 -11.81
C ARG A 197 7.48 -8.40 -13.27
N VAL A 198 6.45 -7.58 -13.49
CA VAL A 198 6.19 -6.92 -14.75
C VAL A 198 6.01 -5.41 -14.54
N SER A 199 6.61 -4.63 -15.42
CA SER A 199 6.34 -3.19 -15.53
C SER A 199 5.61 -2.94 -16.84
N TYR A 200 4.51 -2.20 -16.79
CA TYR A 200 3.74 -1.84 -17.98
C TYR A 200 3.16 -0.42 -17.86
N PRO A 201 2.99 0.30 -19.00
CA PRO A 201 2.34 1.60 -19.00
C PRO A 201 0.90 1.51 -18.47
N ILE A 202 0.44 2.54 -17.74
CA ILE A 202 -0.90 2.53 -17.13
C ILE A 202 -2.03 2.41 -18.17
N ASN A 203 -1.81 2.90 -19.40
CA ASN A 203 -2.77 2.79 -20.49
C ASN A 203 -2.96 1.35 -21.03
N HIS A 204 -2.19 0.37 -20.55
CA HIS A 204 -2.48 -1.04 -20.78
C HIS A 204 -3.71 -1.52 -20.00
N ILE A 205 -4.07 -0.85 -18.92
CA ILE A 205 -5.30 -1.08 -18.16
C ILE A 205 -6.44 -0.30 -18.85
N GLN A 206 -7.61 -0.95 -18.99
CA GLN A 206 -8.76 -0.34 -19.69
C GLN A 206 -9.49 0.69 -18.82
N ASN A 207 -9.73 0.34 -17.55
CA ASN A 207 -10.51 1.16 -16.62
C ASN A 207 -9.60 2.12 -15.85
N ILE A 208 -9.02 3.11 -16.54
CA ILE A 208 -8.22 4.17 -15.91
C ILE A 208 -8.93 5.52 -15.98
N VAL A 209 -8.64 6.38 -15.00
CA VAL A 209 -9.14 7.76 -14.98
C VAL A 209 -8.62 8.57 -16.16
N ARG A 210 -9.44 9.52 -16.64
CA ARG A 210 -9.03 10.46 -17.69
C ARG A 210 -9.47 11.88 -17.30
N PRO A 211 -8.57 12.89 -17.27
CA PRO A 211 -7.15 12.81 -17.66
C PRO A 211 -6.39 11.79 -16.81
N ILE A 212 -5.31 11.22 -17.38
CA ILE A 212 -4.55 10.13 -16.76
C ILE A 212 -3.94 10.60 -15.45
N SER A 213 -3.90 9.68 -14.48
CA SER A 213 -3.14 9.77 -13.22
C SER A 213 -3.62 10.81 -12.20
N SER A 214 -4.80 11.40 -12.34
CA SER A 214 -5.34 12.33 -11.34
C SER A 214 -6.86 12.27 -11.20
N ALA A 215 -7.35 12.57 -10.00
CA ALA A 215 -8.78 12.71 -9.69
C ALA A 215 -8.96 13.71 -8.54
N PRO A 216 -10.19 14.22 -8.31
CA PRO A 216 -10.49 15.09 -7.17
C PRO A 216 -10.11 14.50 -5.83
N ALA A 217 -10.10 15.33 -4.78
CA ALA A 217 -9.78 14.95 -3.41
C ALA A 217 -10.53 13.69 -2.96
N ALA A 218 -9.83 12.81 -2.24
CA ALA A 218 -10.44 11.58 -1.74
C ALA A 218 -11.60 11.88 -0.78
N LYS A 219 -12.65 11.07 -0.89
CA LYS A 219 -13.80 11.04 0.02
C LYS A 219 -13.75 9.87 0.99
N ASN A 220 -13.02 8.81 0.63
CA ASN A 220 -12.88 7.61 1.43
C ASN A 220 -11.42 7.21 1.54
N VAL A 221 -10.95 6.97 2.76
CA VAL A 221 -9.62 6.48 3.10
C VAL A 221 -9.77 5.11 3.72
N ILE A 222 -9.19 4.09 3.12
CA ILE A 222 -9.38 2.70 3.52
C ILE A 222 -8.03 2.11 3.93
N PHE A 223 -7.91 1.71 5.19
CA PHE A 223 -6.76 0.98 5.71
C PHE A 223 -7.07 -0.51 5.66
N LEU A 224 -6.38 -1.23 4.77
CA LEU A 224 -6.51 -2.68 4.66
C LEU A 224 -5.54 -3.35 5.63
N SER A 225 -6.07 -4.25 6.45
CA SER A 225 -5.32 -5.09 7.36
C SER A 225 -5.70 -6.55 7.13
N ALA A 226 -4.75 -7.46 7.26
CA ALA A 226 -5.04 -8.90 7.29
C ALA A 226 -4.72 -9.41 8.68
N ASP A 227 -5.70 -9.39 9.58
CA ASP A 227 -5.58 -9.93 10.92
C ASP A 227 -5.66 -11.46 10.88
N ALA A 228 -4.60 -12.16 11.34
CA ALA A 228 -4.57 -13.62 11.41
C ALA A 228 -5.05 -14.18 12.75
N PHE A 229 -5.43 -13.31 13.69
CA PHE A 229 -5.78 -13.69 15.06
C PHE A 229 -7.28 -13.77 15.28
N GLY A 230 -8.09 -13.25 14.35
CA GLY A 230 -9.55 -13.23 14.42
C GLY A 230 -10.10 -12.17 15.38
N VAL A 231 -9.38 -11.11 15.62
CA VAL A 231 -9.71 -10.07 16.60
C VAL A 231 -10.40 -8.87 15.97
N LEU A 232 -9.83 -8.36 14.86
CA LEU A 232 -10.32 -7.12 14.26
C LEU A 232 -11.64 -7.33 13.53
N PRO A 233 -12.60 -6.40 13.69
CA PRO A 233 -13.85 -6.41 12.91
C PRO A 233 -13.57 -6.37 11.40
N PRO A 234 -14.43 -6.93 10.56
CA PRO A 234 -14.32 -6.80 9.10
C PRO A 234 -14.26 -5.36 8.61
N VAL A 235 -14.95 -4.44 9.33
CA VAL A 235 -14.86 -3.01 9.08
C VAL A 235 -15.07 -2.21 10.37
N SER A 236 -14.32 -1.13 10.50
CA SER A 236 -14.47 -0.15 11.58
C SER A 236 -14.44 1.27 11.00
N VAL A 237 -15.33 2.13 11.52
CA VAL A 237 -15.31 3.57 11.22
C VAL A 237 -14.35 4.23 12.18
N LEU A 238 -13.41 5.02 11.68
CA LEU A 238 -12.36 5.64 12.49
C LEU A 238 -12.64 7.12 12.75
N THR A 239 -12.39 7.56 13.99
CA THR A 239 -12.29 8.99 14.30
C THR A 239 -11.02 9.60 13.67
N PRO A 240 -10.88 10.94 13.59
CA PRO A 240 -9.64 11.56 13.11
C PRO A 240 -8.40 11.11 13.90
N GLU A 241 -8.50 10.99 15.23
CA GLU A 241 -7.42 10.56 16.09
C GLU A 241 -7.10 9.08 15.91
N GLN A 242 -8.12 8.23 15.80
CA GLN A 242 -7.95 6.81 15.46
C GLN A 242 -7.32 6.67 14.07
N THR A 243 -7.71 7.49 13.11
CA THR A 243 -7.11 7.49 11.76
C THR A 243 -5.61 7.68 11.86
N GLN A 244 -5.14 8.68 12.61
CA GLN A 244 -3.70 8.91 12.80
C GLN A 244 -3.02 7.74 13.54
N TYR A 245 -3.62 7.25 14.63
CA TYR A 245 -3.07 6.15 15.43
C TYR A 245 -2.88 4.89 14.59
N TYR A 246 -3.91 4.46 13.85
CA TYR A 246 -3.86 3.25 13.06
C TYR A 246 -3.07 3.41 11.76
N PHE A 247 -2.99 4.61 11.21
CA PHE A 247 -2.07 4.93 10.12
C PHE A 247 -0.61 4.84 10.57
N LEU A 248 -0.27 5.40 11.73
CA LEU A 248 1.07 5.29 12.32
C LEU A 248 1.42 3.84 12.69
N SER A 249 0.44 3.04 13.07
CA SER A 249 0.65 1.63 13.39
C SER A 249 0.90 0.79 12.13
N GLY A 250 0.09 0.96 11.07
CA GLY A 250 0.21 0.25 9.81
C GLY A 250 0.22 -1.27 9.98
N PHE A 251 -0.81 -1.80 10.67
CA PHE A 251 -0.84 -3.20 11.11
C PHE A 251 -1.29 -4.17 10.01
N THR A 252 -0.61 -5.31 9.97
CA THR A 252 -1.07 -6.56 9.34
C THR A 252 -0.45 -7.77 10.04
N ALA A 253 -0.92 -8.97 9.74
CA ALA A 253 -0.23 -10.20 10.12
C ALA A 253 0.48 -10.80 8.91
N LYS A 254 1.76 -11.12 9.04
CA LYS A 254 2.48 -11.97 8.09
C LYS A 254 2.08 -13.41 8.32
N LEU A 255 1.73 -14.11 7.26
CA LEU A 255 1.32 -15.51 7.32
C LEU A 255 2.52 -16.44 7.20
N ALA A 256 2.39 -17.62 7.79
CA ALA A 256 3.37 -18.69 7.60
C ALA A 256 3.57 -18.98 6.09
N GLY A 257 4.82 -19.06 5.67
CA GLY A 257 5.20 -19.37 4.29
C GLY A 257 5.04 -18.22 3.27
N THR A 258 4.61 -17.02 3.69
CA THR A 258 4.49 -15.86 2.78
C THR A 258 5.77 -15.06 2.62
N GLU A 259 6.67 -15.16 3.59
CA GLU A 259 8.00 -14.55 3.56
C GLU A 259 9.03 -15.54 4.17
N ARG A 260 10.28 -15.40 3.73
CA ARG A 260 11.37 -16.26 4.22
C ARG A 260 11.53 -16.12 5.74
N GLY A 261 11.45 -17.24 6.46
CA GLY A 261 11.63 -17.29 7.92
C GLY A 261 10.34 -17.08 8.73
N ILE A 262 9.18 -16.87 8.10
CA ILE A 262 7.90 -16.79 8.78
C ILE A 262 7.25 -18.17 8.81
N THR A 263 7.23 -18.79 10.00
CA THR A 263 6.68 -20.14 10.24
C THR A 263 5.31 -20.10 10.92
N GLU A 264 4.96 -18.97 11.58
CA GLU A 264 3.69 -18.76 12.28
C GLU A 264 3.16 -17.35 11.97
N PRO A 265 1.83 -17.12 12.09
CA PRO A 265 1.28 -15.78 11.93
C PRO A 265 1.94 -14.79 12.89
N THR A 266 2.55 -13.75 12.34
CA THR A 266 3.33 -12.78 13.12
C THR A 266 2.75 -11.37 12.89
N PRO A 267 2.39 -10.65 13.97
CA PRO A 267 1.95 -9.27 13.85
C PRO A 267 3.09 -8.40 13.32
N THR A 268 2.77 -7.59 12.33
CA THR A 268 3.72 -6.69 11.67
C THR A 268 3.17 -5.28 11.68
N PHE A 269 4.01 -4.34 12.05
CA PHE A 269 3.71 -2.92 12.09
C PHE A 269 4.65 -2.17 11.16
N SER A 270 4.10 -1.39 10.25
CA SER A 270 4.85 -0.57 9.30
C SER A 270 4.22 0.82 9.24
N ALA A 271 4.88 1.80 9.85
CA ALA A 271 4.39 3.17 9.92
C ALA A 271 3.90 3.66 8.56
N CYS A 272 2.70 4.24 8.53
CA CYS A 272 2.08 4.79 7.33
C CYS A 272 1.97 3.77 6.18
N PHE A 273 1.95 2.47 6.49
CA PHE A 273 1.98 1.34 5.53
C PHE A 273 3.19 1.34 4.58
N GLY A 274 4.24 2.06 4.93
CA GLY A 274 5.43 2.24 4.08
C GLY A 274 6.68 2.66 4.85
N GLN A 275 6.88 2.18 6.08
CA GLN A 275 7.96 2.62 6.98
C GLN A 275 9.35 2.63 6.32
N ALA A 276 9.64 1.67 5.45
CA ALA A 276 10.94 1.57 4.77
C ALA A 276 11.25 2.74 3.82
N PHE A 277 10.25 3.55 3.48
CA PHE A 277 10.35 4.63 2.50
C PHE A 277 10.17 6.03 3.11
N LEU A 278 10.02 6.11 4.44
CA LEU A 278 9.81 7.38 5.14
C LEU A 278 11.14 8.03 5.50
N GLU A 279 11.32 9.28 5.08
CA GLU A 279 12.54 10.07 5.34
C GLU A 279 12.33 11.14 6.43
N LEU A 280 11.07 11.40 6.81
CA LEU A 280 10.69 12.29 7.90
C LEU A 280 10.10 11.48 9.05
N HIS A 281 9.91 12.13 10.21
CA HIS A 281 9.23 11.47 11.32
C HIS A 281 7.80 11.04 10.90
N PRO A 282 7.35 9.80 11.21
CA PRO A 282 6.07 9.27 10.74
C PRO A 282 4.85 10.13 11.05
N THR A 283 4.85 10.85 12.18
CA THR A 283 3.76 11.78 12.53
C THR A 283 3.54 12.87 11.49
N LYS A 284 4.60 13.29 10.76
CA LYS A 284 4.46 14.29 9.70
C LYS A 284 3.55 13.83 8.55
N TYR A 285 3.65 12.55 8.18
CA TYR A 285 2.78 11.96 7.15
C TYR A 285 1.34 11.82 7.65
N ALA A 286 1.15 11.42 8.91
CA ALA A 286 -0.17 11.31 9.51
C ALA A 286 -0.87 12.68 9.61
N GLU A 287 -0.15 13.73 10.00
CA GLU A 287 -0.65 15.09 10.04
C GLU A 287 -1.08 15.58 8.64
N GLU A 288 -0.26 15.39 7.61
CA GLU A 288 -0.60 15.82 6.25
C GLU A 288 -1.80 15.07 5.69
N LEU A 289 -1.90 13.75 5.95
CA LEU A 289 -3.07 12.97 5.55
C LEU A 289 -4.36 13.51 6.19
N VAL A 290 -4.35 13.72 7.50
CA VAL A 290 -5.55 14.20 8.24
C VAL A 290 -5.93 15.62 7.83
N LYS A 291 -4.97 16.51 7.61
CA LYS A 291 -5.25 17.86 7.06
C LYS A 291 -5.98 17.80 5.73
N LYS A 292 -5.57 16.90 4.81
CA LYS A 292 -6.24 16.71 3.52
C LYS A 292 -7.64 16.12 3.71
N MET A 293 -7.79 15.17 4.63
CA MET A 293 -9.09 14.57 4.96
C MET A 293 -10.05 15.60 5.55
N GLU A 294 -9.61 16.42 6.48
CA GLU A 294 -10.43 17.48 7.07
C GLU A 294 -10.91 18.47 6.02
N LYS A 295 -10.00 18.92 5.12
CA LYS A 295 -10.33 19.84 4.04
C LYS A 295 -11.36 19.26 3.05
N SER A 296 -11.27 17.96 2.75
CA SER A 296 -12.16 17.28 1.79
C SER A 296 -13.43 16.71 2.43
N GLY A 297 -13.49 16.62 3.76
CA GLY A 297 -14.54 15.90 4.49
C GLY A 297 -14.44 14.38 4.38
N ALA A 298 -13.28 13.84 3.99
CA ALA A 298 -13.05 12.41 3.84
C ALA A 298 -13.22 11.67 5.17
N LYS A 299 -13.67 10.42 5.07
CA LYS A 299 -13.80 9.49 6.20
C LYS A 299 -12.79 8.34 6.06
N ALA A 300 -12.30 7.86 7.20
CA ALA A 300 -11.40 6.72 7.25
C ALA A 300 -12.07 5.48 7.80
N TYR A 301 -11.66 4.34 7.28
CA TYR A 301 -12.16 3.02 7.64
C TYR A 301 -10.98 2.05 7.77
N LEU A 302 -11.02 1.19 8.79
CA LEU A 302 -10.13 0.03 8.88
C LEU A 302 -10.90 -1.19 8.39
N VAL A 303 -10.41 -1.84 7.35
CA VAL A 303 -11.03 -3.03 6.75
C VAL A 303 -10.12 -4.23 6.96
N ASN A 304 -10.63 -5.23 7.67
CA ASN A 304 -9.92 -6.48 7.89
C ASN A 304 -10.24 -7.49 6.78
N THR A 305 -9.23 -7.83 6.00
CA THR A 305 -9.28 -8.87 4.94
C THR A 305 -8.71 -10.21 5.40
N GLY A 306 -8.43 -10.33 6.69
CA GLY A 306 -7.83 -11.50 7.33
C GLY A 306 -8.85 -12.53 7.78
N TRP A 307 -8.65 -13.07 8.96
CA TRP A 307 -9.43 -14.17 9.55
C TRP A 307 -10.39 -13.65 10.61
N ASN A 308 -11.42 -14.44 10.87
CA ASN A 308 -12.34 -14.26 11.98
C ASN A 308 -12.23 -15.44 12.97
N GLY A 309 -13.07 -15.43 14.02
CA GLY A 309 -13.06 -16.45 15.08
C GLY A 309 -13.36 -17.88 14.63
N THR A 310 -13.95 -18.06 13.44
CA THR A 310 -14.16 -19.41 12.86
C THR A 310 -12.87 -20.04 12.34
N GLY A 311 -11.73 -19.32 12.35
CA GLY A 311 -10.49 -19.76 11.74
C GLY A 311 -10.49 -19.70 10.19
N LYS A 312 -11.52 -19.09 9.61
CA LYS A 312 -11.62 -18.88 8.16
C LYS A 312 -11.29 -17.43 7.80
N ARG A 313 -10.69 -17.24 6.64
CA ARG A 313 -10.47 -15.91 6.08
C ARG A 313 -11.83 -15.32 5.66
N ILE A 314 -12.01 -14.01 5.94
CA ILE A 314 -13.16 -13.25 5.46
C ILE A 314 -13.21 -13.35 3.94
N SER A 315 -14.38 -13.68 3.39
CA SER A 315 -14.50 -13.94 1.96
C SER A 315 -14.25 -12.67 1.14
N ILE A 316 -13.71 -12.83 -0.05
CA ILE A 316 -13.54 -11.70 -0.98
C ILE A 316 -14.91 -11.07 -1.34
N LYS A 317 -15.98 -11.86 -1.36
CA LYS A 317 -17.34 -11.39 -1.58
C LYS A 317 -17.79 -10.45 -0.47
N ASP A 318 -17.62 -10.84 0.80
CA ASP A 318 -17.99 -10.00 1.94
C ASP A 318 -17.12 -8.74 2.00
N THR A 319 -15.81 -8.88 1.76
CA THR A 319 -14.90 -7.74 1.68
C THR A 319 -15.31 -6.75 0.59
N ARG A 320 -15.67 -7.21 -0.60
CA ARG A 320 -16.19 -6.34 -1.67
C ARG A 320 -17.52 -5.70 -1.30
N GLY A 321 -18.43 -6.43 -0.65
CA GLY A 321 -19.68 -5.86 -0.13
C GLY A 321 -19.43 -4.73 0.88
N ILE A 322 -18.45 -4.89 1.76
CA ILE A 322 -18.02 -3.85 2.71
C ILE A 322 -17.46 -2.62 1.96
N ILE A 323 -16.57 -2.85 0.99
CA ILE A 323 -16.01 -1.76 0.16
C ILE A 323 -17.11 -1.03 -0.60
N ASP A 324 -18.06 -1.76 -1.22
CA ASP A 324 -19.21 -1.17 -1.90
C ASP A 324 -20.04 -0.31 -0.94
N ALA A 325 -20.33 -0.79 0.27
CA ALA A 325 -21.07 -0.03 1.30
C ALA A 325 -20.34 1.25 1.76
N ILE A 326 -19.01 1.22 1.82
CA ILE A 326 -18.18 2.41 2.06
C ILE A 326 -18.31 3.41 0.91
N LEU A 327 -18.12 2.94 -0.31
CA LEU A 327 -18.06 3.78 -1.52
C LEU A 327 -19.43 4.37 -1.88
N ASN A 328 -20.52 3.62 -1.68
CA ASN A 328 -21.88 4.09 -1.87
C ASN A 328 -22.36 5.00 -0.73
N GLY A 329 -21.69 4.96 0.42
CA GLY A 329 -22.05 5.75 1.60
C GLY A 329 -23.04 5.06 2.53
N ASP A 330 -23.46 3.82 2.27
CA ASP A 330 -24.40 3.05 3.10
C ASP A 330 -23.90 2.91 4.55
N ILE A 331 -22.58 2.74 4.72
CA ILE A 331 -21.95 2.63 6.05
C ILE A 331 -22.17 3.88 6.93
N LYS A 332 -22.41 5.06 6.33
CA LYS A 332 -22.59 6.32 7.07
C LYS A 332 -23.93 6.40 7.79
N THR A 333 -24.90 5.63 7.34
CA THR A 333 -26.28 5.58 7.88
C THR A 333 -26.58 4.27 8.58
N ALA A 334 -25.67 3.31 8.52
CA ALA A 334 -25.81 2.02 9.19
C ALA A 334 -25.83 2.20 10.71
N PRO A 335 -26.65 1.43 11.45
CA PRO A 335 -26.56 1.40 12.90
C PRO A 335 -25.22 0.80 13.34
N THR A 336 -24.65 1.36 14.39
CA THR A 336 -23.30 0.98 14.86
C THR A 336 -23.32 0.54 16.32
N LYS A 337 -22.27 -0.19 16.71
CA LYS A 337 -21.93 -0.51 18.10
C LYS A 337 -20.42 -0.35 18.32
N THR A 338 -20.02 -0.15 19.58
CA THR A 338 -18.60 -0.03 19.96
C THR A 338 -18.05 -1.39 20.34
N ILE A 339 -16.87 -1.74 19.81
CA ILE A 339 -16.12 -2.95 20.16
C ILE A 339 -15.18 -2.67 21.33
N PRO A 340 -15.18 -3.51 22.39
CA PRO A 340 -14.30 -3.37 23.54
C PRO A 340 -12.80 -3.35 23.15
N TYR A 341 -11.97 -2.81 24.01
CA TYR A 341 -10.51 -2.67 23.92
C TYR A 341 -10.04 -1.72 22.83
N PHE A 342 -10.55 -1.81 21.61
CA PHE A 342 -10.17 -0.96 20.48
C PHE A 342 -11.04 0.29 20.33
N ASN A 343 -12.19 0.32 20.99
CA ASN A 343 -13.17 1.40 20.89
C ASN A 343 -13.59 1.72 19.44
N PHE A 344 -13.55 0.71 18.58
CA PHE A 344 -13.98 0.84 17.19
C PHE A 344 -15.50 0.94 17.11
N GLU A 345 -15.96 1.87 16.29
CA GLU A 345 -17.35 1.94 15.85
C GLU A 345 -17.54 1.00 14.67
N VAL A 346 -18.42 0.01 14.85
CA VAL A 346 -18.62 -1.10 13.91
C VAL A 346 -20.09 -1.14 13.49
N PRO A 347 -20.39 -1.20 12.17
CA PRO A 347 -21.77 -1.35 11.72
C PRO A 347 -22.34 -2.70 12.15
N THR A 348 -23.63 -2.74 12.50
CA THR A 348 -24.34 -3.97 12.86
C THR A 348 -25.02 -4.62 11.68
N GLU A 349 -25.20 -3.88 10.58
CA GLU A 349 -25.72 -4.36 9.31
C GLU A 349 -25.12 -3.56 8.14
N LEU A 350 -24.91 -4.21 7.01
CA LEU A 350 -24.49 -3.59 5.75
C LEU A 350 -25.15 -4.33 4.58
N PRO A 351 -25.53 -3.62 3.50
CA PRO A 351 -26.11 -4.25 2.32
C PRO A 351 -25.17 -5.31 1.72
N GLY A 352 -25.69 -6.50 1.49
CA GLY A 352 -24.95 -7.59 0.83
C GLY A 352 -23.85 -8.26 1.66
N VAL A 353 -23.71 -7.92 2.94
CA VAL A 353 -22.77 -8.52 3.90
C VAL A 353 -23.54 -9.31 4.95
N ASP A 354 -23.04 -10.49 5.29
CA ASP A 354 -23.64 -11.29 6.39
C ASP A 354 -23.42 -10.55 7.72
N PRO A 355 -24.50 -10.13 8.44
CA PRO A 355 -24.35 -9.41 9.69
C PRO A 355 -23.66 -10.24 10.79
N ALA A 356 -23.68 -11.57 10.70
CA ALA A 356 -23.03 -12.45 11.67
C ALA A 356 -21.50 -12.33 11.72
N ILE A 357 -20.88 -11.77 10.67
CA ILE A 357 -19.42 -11.57 10.66
C ILE A 357 -18.99 -10.19 11.14
N LEU A 358 -19.91 -9.20 11.22
CA LEU A 358 -19.55 -7.79 11.47
C LEU A 358 -18.99 -7.56 12.88
N ASP A 359 -19.50 -8.29 13.87
CA ASP A 359 -18.90 -8.33 15.20
C ASP A 359 -18.01 -9.58 15.30
N PRO A 360 -16.69 -9.42 15.48
CA PRO A 360 -15.79 -10.58 15.54
C PRO A 360 -16.09 -11.53 16.70
N ARG A 361 -16.72 -11.05 17.78
CA ARG A 361 -17.11 -11.87 18.95
C ARG A 361 -18.16 -12.91 18.58
N ASP A 362 -19.07 -12.57 17.68
CA ASP A 362 -20.16 -13.44 17.22
C ASP A 362 -19.66 -14.60 16.33
N THR A 363 -18.40 -14.53 15.88
CA THR A 363 -17.78 -15.60 15.09
C THR A 363 -17.10 -16.68 15.92
N TYR A 364 -16.98 -16.48 17.24
CA TYR A 364 -16.41 -17.45 18.18
C TYR A 364 -17.52 -18.33 18.80
N ALA A 365 -17.17 -19.58 19.11
CA ALA A 365 -18.07 -20.45 19.89
C ALA A 365 -18.19 -19.98 21.35
N ASP A 366 -17.11 -19.41 21.88
CA ASP A 366 -17.03 -18.76 23.20
C ASP A 366 -16.40 -17.37 23.03
N ALA A 367 -17.18 -16.34 23.32
CA ALA A 367 -16.70 -14.95 23.21
C ALA A 367 -15.53 -14.63 24.17
N SER A 368 -15.32 -15.40 25.22
CA SER A 368 -14.16 -15.23 26.12
C SER A 368 -12.84 -15.52 25.43
N GLU A 369 -12.82 -16.38 24.40
CA GLU A 369 -11.63 -16.63 23.60
C GLU A 369 -11.22 -15.38 22.80
N TRP A 370 -12.21 -14.66 22.26
CA TRP A 370 -11.95 -13.39 21.61
C TRP A 370 -11.34 -12.37 22.57
N GLU A 371 -11.86 -12.27 23.80
CA GLU A 371 -11.33 -11.31 24.78
C GLU A 371 -9.84 -11.53 25.09
N VAL A 372 -9.41 -12.77 25.24
CA VAL A 372 -8.00 -13.09 25.49
C VAL A 372 -7.12 -12.64 24.32
N LYS A 373 -7.53 -12.94 23.09
CA LYS A 373 -6.81 -12.55 21.88
C LYS A 373 -6.83 -11.05 21.66
N ALA A 374 -7.97 -10.39 21.95
CA ALA A 374 -8.13 -8.96 21.81
C ALA A 374 -7.20 -8.18 22.77
N LYS A 375 -7.09 -8.60 24.02
CA LYS A 375 -6.16 -8.02 24.99
C LYS A 375 -4.69 -8.19 24.56
N ASP A 376 -4.33 -9.37 24.06
CA ASP A 376 -2.98 -9.63 23.54
C ASP A 376 -2.65 -8.75 22.34
N LEU A 377 -3.56 -8.64 21.36
CA LEU A 377 -3.35 -7.79 20.20
C LEU A 377 -3.34 -6.30 20.58
N ALA A 378 -4.22 -5.85 21.48
CA ALA A 378 -4.24 -4.50 22.00
C ALA A 378 -2.90 -4.13 22.67
N ALA A 379 -2.36 -5.01 23.50
CA ALA A 379 -1.05 -4.81 24.13
C ALA A 379 0.09 -4.68 23.09
N LYS A 380 0.03 -5.43 21.99
CA LYS A 380 0.99 -5.32 20.89
C LYS A 380 0.91 -3.97 20.17
N PHE A 381 -0.30 -3.44 19.93
CA PHE A 381 -0.49 -2.10 19.39
C PHE A 381 0.09 -1.03 20.32
N VAL A 382 -0.24 -1.06 21.62
CA VAL A 382 0.29 -0.14 22.63
C VAL A 382 1.82 -0.19 22.65
N LYS A 383 2.41 -1.40 22.73
CA LYS A 383 3.86 -1.56 22.70
C LYS A 383 4.50 -1.00 21.43
N ASN A 384 3.88 -1.21 20.26
CA ASN A 384 4.40 -0.64 19.01
C ASN A 384 4.30 0.88 19.01
N PHE A 385 3.21 1.44 19.53
CA PHE A 385 2.96 2.88 19.50
C PHE A 385 3.86 3.68 20.44
N ALA A 386 4.38 3.07 21.51
CA ALA A 386 5.27 3.70 22.50
C ALA A 386 6.47 4.45 21.87
N LYS A 387 6.94 4.00 20.72
CA LYS A 387 8.02 4.69 19.97
C LYS A 387 7.69 6.11 19.50
N TYR A 388 6.40 6.47 19.44
CA TYR A 388 5.93 7.81 19.04
C TYR A 388 5.66 8.73 20.24
N GLU A 389 5.64 8.22 21.46
CA GLU A 389 5.32 8.99 22.68
C GLU A 389 6.39 10.03 23.04
N GLY A 390 7.59 9.92 22.46
CA GLY A 390 8.63 10.94 22.56
C GLY A 390 8.33 12.25 21.81
N ASN A 391 7.31 12.25 20.95
CA ASN A 391 6.87 13.37 20.13
C ASN A 391 5.50 13.86 20.62
N GLU A 392 5.29 15.18 20.72
CA GLU A 392 4.03 15.74 21.23
C GLU A 392 2.80 15.32 20.40
N ALA A 393 2.94 15.27 19.06
CA ALA A 393 1.87 14.78 18.20
C ALA A 393 1.55 13.31 18.46
N GLY A 394 2.55 12.48 18.73
CA GLY A 394 2.36 11.08 19.11
C GLY A 394 1.70 10.92 20.48
N LYS A 395 2.12 11.69 21.49
CA LYS A 395 1.50 11.66 22.82
C LYS A 395 0.01 11.96 22.77
N ALA A 396 -0.39 12.94 21.97
CA ALA A 396 -1.79 13.35 21.83
C ALA A 396 -2.69 12.23 21.29
N LEU A 397 -2.12 11.23 20.64
CA LEU A 397 -2.84 10.12 20.00
C LEU A 397 -2.94 8.86 20.87
N VAL A 398 -2.24 8.77 22.01
CA VAL A 398 -2.22 7.56 22.86
C VAL A 398 -3.64 7.14 23.27
N ALA A 399 -4.50 8.09 23.62
CA ALA A 399 -5.88 7.81 24.01
C ALA A 399 -6.77 7.28 22.87
N ALA A 400 -6.36 7.46 21.61
CA ALA A 400 -7.08 6.95 20.44
C ALA A 400 -6.73 5.49 20.11
N GLY A 401 -5.70 4.95 20.73
CA GLY A 401 -5.29 3.57 20.62
C GLY A 401 -6.12 2.61 21.48
N PRO A 402 -5.82 1.30 21.40
CA PRO A 402 -6.44 0.31 22.25
C PRO A 402 -6.21 0.59 23.73
N GLN A 403 -7.24 0.29 24.52
CA GLN A 403 -7.20 0.32 25.98
C GLN A 403 -7.12 -1.12 26.48
N ALA A 404 -5.94 -1.58 26.89
CA ALA A 404 -5.68 -2.95 27.33
C ALA A 404 -5.74 -3.10 28.86
#